data_815816bbcae2f3bc88ecbd7d3ccf0a7f
#
_entry.id   815816bbcae2f3bc88ecbd7d3ccf0a7f
#
_cell.length_a   1.000
_cell.length_b   1.000
_cell.length_c   1.000
_cell.angle_alpha   90.00
_cell.angle_beta   90.00
_cell.angle_gamma   90.00
#
_symmetry.space_group_name_H-M   'P 1'
#
loop_
_entity.id
_entity.type
_entity.pdbx_description
1 polymer ?
#
loop_
_entity_poly.entity_id
_entity_poly.type
_entity_poly.pdbx_seq_one_letter_code
_entity_poly.pdbx_strand_id
1 'polypeptide(L)'
;MSRPKLDDATTQKICDLLRAGNYLDTAATAAGVHKTTLHRWLRLGREQKRGRYKKFVEAVEKAQGEAEARDVALIAKQAPTDWRAAAWRLERRAPRRYGQKVQISIDQELEAALDRLKAGLDPETYERVLQLLSSDDPIGPADATAA
;
A
#
# COMPACT_ATOMS: atom_id res chain seq x y z
N MET A 1 -7.74 6.78 -32.17
CA MET A 1 -8.24 7.13 -30.82
C MET A 1 -7.41 8.30 -30.29
N SER A 2 -8.07 9.44 -29.99
CA SER A 2 -7.39 10.62 -29.45
C SER A 2 -6.83 10.31 -28.07
N ARG A 3 -5.57 10.75 -27.79
CA ARG A 3 -4.98 10.63 -26.45
C ARG A 3 -5.84 11.42 -25.46
N PRO A 4 -6.24 10.83 -24.32
CA PRO A 4 -6.99 11.54 -23.30
C PRO A 4 -6.20 12.77 -22.86
N LYS A 5 -6.82 13.95 -22.95
CA LYS A 5 -6.24 15.20 -22.46
C LYS A 5 -6.59 15.38 -20.99
N LEU A 6 -5.64 15.90 -20.21
CA LEU A 6 -5.95 16.36 -18.87
C LEU A 6 -6.68 17.72 -19.00
N ASP A 7 -7.99 17.68 -18.95
CA ASP A 7 -8.88 18.84 -18.93
C ASP A 7 -9.72 18.86 -17.63
N ASP A 8 -10.44 19.93 -17.42
CA ASP A 8 -11.24 20.12 -16.21
C ASP A 8 -12.37 19.10 -16.12
N ALA A 9 -12.97 18.71 -17.25
CA ALA A 9 -14.06 17.73 -17.29
C ALA A 9 -13.56 16.33 -16.89
N THR A 10 -12.40 15.90 -17.41
CA THR A 10 -11.78 14.63 -17.05
C THR A 10 -11.36 14.63 -15.57
N THR A 11 -10.76 15.74 -15.11
CA THR A 11 -10.39 15.92 -13.70
C THR A 11 -11.61 15.82 -12.79
N GLN A 12 -12.68 16.54 -13.12
CA GLN A 12 -13.92 16.54 -12.34
C GLN A 12 -14.52 15.14 -12.27
N LYS A 13 -14.63 14.44 -13.40
CA LYS A 13 -15.16 13.07 -13.45
C LYS A 13 -14.37 12.09 -12.59
N ILE A 14 -13.04 12.17 -12.63
CA ILE A 14 -12.17 11.33 -11.77
C ILE A 14 -12.41 11.67 -10.28
N CYS A 15 -12.43 12.95 -9.93
CA CYS A 15 -12.66 13.41 -8.56
C CYS A 15 -14.02 13.00 -8.02
N ASP A 16 -15.08 13.07 -8.82
CA ASP A 16 -16.43 12.66 -8.41
C ASP A 16 -16.51 11.16 -8.14
N LEU A 17 -15.84 10.35 -8.96
CA LEU A 17 -15.73 8.91 -8.74
C LEU A 17 -14.90 8.58 -7.48
N LEU A 18 -13.84 9.34 -7.20
CA LEU A 18 -13.07 9.19 -5.96
C LEU A 18 -13.91 9.54 -4.74
N ARG A 19 -14.67 10.65 -4.78
CA ARG A 19 -15.62 11.02 -3.72
C ARG A 19 -16.68 9.95 -3.49
N ALA A 20 -17.06 9.22 -4.54
CA ALA A 20 -17.96 8.08 -4.43
C ALA A 20 -17.32 6.83 -3.81
N GLY A 21 -16.02 6.86 -3.46
CA GLY A 21 -15.30 5.77 -2.80
C GLY A 21 -14.60 4.82 -3.77
N ASN A 22 -14.51 5.14 -5.06
CA ASN A 22 -13.79 4.31 -6.01
C ASN A 22 -12.27 4.43 -5.86
N TYR A 23 -11.55 3.35 -6.17
CA TYR A 23 -10.09 3.39 -6.28
C TYR A 23 -9.65 4.27 -7.45
N LEU A 24 -8.48 4.88 -7.32
CA LEU A 24 -7.94 5.83 -8.27
C LEU A 24 -7.81 5.26 -9.70
N ASP A 25 -7.32 4.04 -9.84
CA ASP A 25 -7.20 3.37 -11.14
C ASP A 25 -8.57 3.08 -11.75
N THR A 26 -9.55 2.70 -10.94
CA THR A 26 -10.93 2.47 -11.36
C THR A 26 -11.59 3.75 -11.83
N ALA A 27 -11.43 4.83 -11.06
CA ALA A 27 -11.95 6.16 -11.41
C ALA A 27 -11.36 6.69 -12.72
N ALA A 28 -10.06 6.52 -12.93
CA ALA A 28 -9.39 6.91 -14.18
C ALA A 28 -9.91 6.10 -15.37
N THR A 29 -10.03 4.79 -15.24
CA THR A 29 -10.53 3.90 -16.30
C THR A 29 -11.98 4.26 -16.66
N ALA A 30 -12.84 4.49 -15.69
CA ALA A 30 -14.22 4.92 -15.88
C ALA A 30 -14.34 6.33 -16.51
N ALA A 31 -13.32 7.17 -16.32
CA ALA A 31 -13.20 8.46 -17.00
C ALA A 31 -12.57 8.38 -18.40
N GLY A 32 -12.23 7.15 -18.88
CA GLY A 32 -11.61 6.94 -20.18
C GLY A 32 -10.10 7.21 -20.21
N VAL A 33 -9.45 7.23 -19.03
CA VAL A 33 -8.01 7.46 -18.89
C VAL A 33 -7.32 6.17 -18.55
N HIS A 34 -6.32 5.77 -19.35
CA HIS A 34 -5.53 4.58 -19.08
C HIS A 34 -4.62 4.79 -17.87
N LYS A 35 -4.39 3.74 -17.08
CA LYS A 35 -3.57 3.76 -15.84
C LYS A 35 -2.20 4.41 -16.04
N THR A 36 -1.49 4.05 -17.11
CA THR A 36 -0.15 4.62 -17.40
C THR A 36 -0.20 6.12 -17.62
N THR A 37 -1.27 6.64 -18.24
CA THR A 37 -1.47 8.07 -18.45
C THR A 37 -1.78 8.78 -17.12
N LEU A 38 -2.64 8.19 -16.29
CA LEU A 38 -2.93 8.68 -14.96
C LEU A 38 -1.66 8.80 -14.11
N HIS A 39 -0.89 7.70 -13.97
CA HIS A 39 0.33 7.70 -13.16
C HIS A 39 1.39 8.66 -13.69
N ARG A 40 1.48 8.85 -15.01
CA ARG A 40 2.33 9.89 -15.60
C ARG A 40 1.87 11.30 -15.17
N TRP A 41 0.57 11.60 -15.19
CA TRP A 41 0.05 12.90 -14.75
C TRP A 41 0.32 13.17 -13.27
N LEU A 42 0.14 12.15 -12.42
CA LEU A 42 0.44 12.25 -11.00
C LEU A 42 1.93 12.52 -10.74
N ARG A 43 2.82 11.80 -11.42
CA ARG A 43 4.25 12.01 -11.31
C ARG A 43 4.62 13.44 -11.72
N LEU A 44 4.18 13.88 -12.90
CA LEU A 44 4.43 15.26 -13.38
C LEU A 44 3.90 16.32 -12.41
N GLY A 45 2.74 16.08 -11.80
CA GLY A 45 2.17 17.01 -10.83
C GLY A 45 2.91 17.07 -9.51
N ARG A 46 3.52 15.97 -9.06
CA ARG A 46 4.37 15.94 -7.86
C ARG A 46 5.72 16.63 -8.08
N GLU A 47 6.27 16.54 -9.28
CA GLU A 47 7.53 17.19 -9.67
C GLU A 47 7.38 18.71 -9.90
N GLN A 48 6.18 19.18 -10.23
CA GLN A 48 5.91 20.58 -10.55
C GLN A 48 5.43 21.39 -9.35
N LYS A 49 5.95 22.61 -9.19
CA LYS A 49 5.47 23.53 -8.14
C LYS A 49 4.10 24.16 -8.48
N ARG A 50 3.76 24.27 -9.78
CA ARG A 50 2.52 24.87 -10.30
C ARG A 50 2.19 24.33 -11.69
N GLY A 51 0.96 24.51 -12.14
CA GLY A 51 0.49 24.10 -13.46
C GLY A 51 -0.65 23.09 -13.38
N ARG A 52 -1.16 22.66 -14.55
CA ARG A 52 -2.34 21.78 -14.62
C ARG A 52 -2.16 20.44 -13.94
N TYR A 53 -0.97 19.85 -14.04
CA TYR A 53 -0.69 18.57 -13.39
C TYR A 53 -0.63 18.69 -11.87
N LYS A 54 -0.08 19.82 -11.36
CA LYS A 54 -0.10 20.10 -9.92
C LYS A 54 -1.52 20.27 -9.39
N LYS A 55 -2.34 21.06 -10.09
CA LYS A 55 -3.77 21.23 -9.75
C LYS A 55 -4.53 19.89 -9.77
N PHE A 56 -4.22 19.02 -10.74
CA PHE A 56 -4.80 17.69 -10.81
C PHE A 56 -4.45 16.84 -9.59
N VAL A 57 -3.18 16.79 -9.19
CA VAL A 57 -2.75 16.05 -7.99
C VAL A 57 -3.47 16.57 -6.75
N GLU A 58 -3.50 17.89 -6.55
CA GLU A 58 -4.21 18.52 -5.42
C GLU A 58 -5.72 18.19 -5.41
N ALA A 59 -6.36 18.21 -6.58
CA ALA A 59 -7.77 17.85 -6.70
C ALA A 59 -8.02 16.36 -6.37
N VAL A 60 -7.14 15.45 -6.82
CA VAL A 60 -7.22 14.02 -6.52
C VAL A 60 -7.03 13.77 -5.03
N GLU A 61 -5.99 14.34 -4.42
CA GLU A 61 -5.70 14.20 -2.99
C GLU A 61 -6.85 14.74 -2.12
N LYS A 62 -7.41 15.89 -2.51
CA LYS A 62 -8.59 16.45 -1.85
C LYS A 62 -9.80 15.52 -1.95
N ALA A 63 -10.10 15.00 -3.15
CA ALA A 63 -11.24 14.11 -3.37
C ALA A 63 -11.13 12.80 -2.58
N GLN A 64 -9.91 12.23 -2.49
CA GLN A 64 -9.64 11.05 -1.67
C GLN A 64 -9.81 11.34 -0.18
N GLY A 65 -9.29 12.47 0.31
CA GLY A 65 -9.46 12.89 1.71
C GLY A 65 -10.93 13.15 2.08
N GLU A 66 -11.72 13.74 1.17
CA GLU A 66 -13.17 13.93 1.35
C GLU A 66 -13.92 12.59 1.45
N ALA A 67 -13.56 11.60 0.61
CA ALA A 67 -14.14 10.26 0.66
C ALA A 67 -13.80 9.56 1.98
N GLU A 68 -12.52 9.56 2.39
CA GLU A 68 -12.07 8.98 3.64
C GLU A 68 -12.76 9.62 4.86
N ALA A 69 -12.81 10.95 4.89
CA ALA A 69 -13.48 11.68 5.98
C ALA A 69 -14.96 11.32 6.11
N ARG A 70 -15.66 11.19 4.97
CA ARG A 70 -17.06 10.75 4.93
C ARG A 70 -17.20 9.32 5.48
N ASP A 71 -16.38 8.39 5.02
CA ASP A 71 -16.47 6.99 5.43
C ASP A 71 -16.15 6.83 6.93
N VAL A 72 -15.16 7.56 7.44
CA VAL A 72 -14.87 7.66 8.87
C VAL A 72 -16.06 8.22 9.65
N ALA A 73 -16.73 9.26 9.12
CA ALA A 73 -17.91 9.83 9.76
C ALA A 73 -19.08 8.85 9.83
N LEU A 74 -19.32 8.07 8.76
CA LEU A 74 -20.34 7.02 8.72
C LEU A 74 -20.08 5.94 9.77
N ILE A 75 -18.85 5.45 9.87
CA ILE A 75 -18.45 4.45 10.87
C ILE A 75 -18.59 5.05 12.29
N ALA A 76 -18.18 6.32 12.49
CA ALA A 76 -18.32 6.99 13.77
C ALA A 76 -19.78 7.14 14.20
N LYS A 77 -20.67 7.45 13.25
CA LYS A 77 -22.11 7.57 13.50
C LYS A 77 -22.73 6.22 13.92
N GLN A 78 -22.23 5.12 13.37
CA GLN A 78 -22.71 3.77 13.70
C GLN A 78 -22.17 3.25 15.04
N ALA A 79 -21.01 3.72 15.49
CA ALA A 79 -20.32 3.22 16.69
C ALA A 79 -21.17 3.20 17.99
N PRO A 80 -22.09 4.14 18.26
CA PRO A 80 -22.95 4.09 19.46
C PRO A 80 -23.93 2.92 19.46
N THR A 81 -24.35 2.44 18.29
CA THR A 81 -25.32 1.34 18.13
C THR A 81 -24.65 0.02 17.83
N ASP A 82 -23.46 0.05 17.25
CA ASP A 82 -22.65 -1.13 16.94
C ASP A 82 -21.19 -0.91 17.35
N TRP A 83 -20.79 -1.51 18.46
CA TRP A 83 -19.42 -1.42 18.98
C TRP A 83 -18.35 -1.93 17.98
N ARG A 84 -18.74 -2.83 17.02
CA ARG A 84 -17.83 -3.35 16.00
C ARG A 84 -17.31 -2.23 15.12
N ALA A 85 -18.13 -1.22 14.83
CA ALA A 85 -17.71 -0.03 14.08
C ALA A 85 -16.62 0.76 14.84
N ALA A 86 -16.76 0.88 16.15
CA ALA A 86 -15.73 1.51 16.99
C ALA A 86 -14.46 0.66 17.06
N ALA A 87 -14.59 -0.65 17.27
CA ALA A 87 -13.46 -1.59 17.31
C ALA A 87 -12.68 -1.56 15.99
N TRP A 88 -13.37 -1.65 14.85
CA TRP A 88 -12.75 -1.56 13.52
C TRP A 88 -11.94 -0.27 13.33
N ARG A 89 -12.48 0.87 13.77
CA ARG A 89 -11.74 2.16 13.73
C ARG A 89 -10.48 2.13 14.59
N LEU A 90 -10.58 1.61 15.80
CA LEU A 90 -9.44 1.50 16.71
C LEU A 90 -8.34 0.59 16.17
N GLU A 91 -8.71 -0.54 15.59
CA GLU A 91 -7.78 -1.47 14.93
C GLU A 91 -7.00 -0.81 13.79
N ARG A 92 -7.69 0.01 12.98
CA ARG A 92 -7.07 0.69 11.82
C ARG A 92 -6.23 1.91 12.23
N ARG A 93 -6.71 2.69 13.22
CA ARG A 93 -6.04 3.92 13.63
C ARG A 93 -4.85 3.69 14.58
N ALA A 94 -4.96 2.69 15.41
CA ALA A 94 -3.94 2.35 16.40
C ALA A 94 -3.64 0.84 16.41
N PRO A 95 -3.14 0.27 15.29
CA PRO A 95 -2.97 -1.18 15.14
C PRO A 95 -2.03 -1.78 16.16
N ARG A 96 -1.04 -1.01 16.64
CA ARG A 96 -0.13 -1.46 17.72
C ARG A 96 -0.83 -1.70 19.06
N ARG A 97 -1.98 -1.05 19.31
CA ARG A 97 -2.73 -1.13 20.57
C ARG A 97 -3.97 -2.01 20.46
N TYR A 98 -4.67 -1.96 19.32
CA TYR A 98 -5.98 -2.57 19.13
C TYR A 98 -6.03 -3.51 17.90
N GLY A 99 -4.99 -3.53 17.06
CA GLY A 99 -4.92 -4.46 15.93
C GLY A 99 -4.98 -5.89 16.41
N GLN A 100 -5.61 -6.74 15.62
CA GLN A 100 -5.52 -8.17 15.84
C GLN A 100 -4.03 -8.53 15.87
N LYS A 101 -3.57 -9.02 16.99
CA LYS A 101 -2.27 -9.69 17.05
C LYS A 101 -2.46 -10.99 16.26
N VAL A 102 -2.23 -10.93 14.96
CA VAL A 102 -1.84 -12.10 14.21
C VAL A 102 -0.46 -12.42 14.78
N GLN A 103 -0.45 -13.16 15.85
CA GLN A 103 0.70 -13.90 16.27
C GLN A 103 0.83 -15.00 15.21
N ILE A 104 1.32 -14.62 14.04
CA ILE A 104 2.00 -15.55 13.17
C ILE A 104 3.06 -16.06 14.10
N SER A 105 3.03 -17.34 14.41
CA SER A 105 4.11 -17.99 15.12
C SER A 105 5.30 -18.08 14.16
N ILE A 106 5.83 -16.88 13.79
CA ILE A 106 7.08 -16.75 13.04
C ILE A 106 8.13 -17.57 13.75
N ASP A 107 8.09 -17.59 15.07
CA ASP A 107 8.97 -18.41 15.89
C ASP A 107 8.78 -19.91 15.60
N GLN A 108 7.55 -20.42 15.54
CA GLN A 108 7.31 -21.84 15.23
C GLN A 108 7.61 -22.19 13.77
N GLU A 109 7.31 -21.31 12.81
CA GLU A 109 7.68 -21.53 11.42
C GLU A 109 9.18 -21.42 11.20
N LEU A 110 9.86 -20.51 11.89
CA LEU A 110 11.30 -20.36 11.87
C LEU A 110 11.98 -21.58 12.53
N GLU A 111 11.52 -22.01 13.70
CA GLU A 111 12.03 -23.22 14.36
C GLU A 111 11.87 -24.45 13.46
N ALA A 112 10.68 -24.64 12.86
CA ALA A 112 10.45 -25.76 11.94
C ALA A 112 11.31 -25.67 10.67
N ALA A 113 11.62 -24.47 10.17
CA ALA A 113 12.53 -24.28 9.04
C ALA A 113 13.98 -24.57 9.43
N LEU A 114 14.43 -24.14 10.61
CA LEU A 114 15.76 -24.44 11.14
C LEU A 114 15.94 -25.94 11.41
N ASP A 115 14.93 -26.62 11.94
CA ASP A 115 14.94 -28.06 12.14
C ASP A 115 15.07 -28.85 10.83
N ARG A 116 14.38 -28.41 9.77
CA ARG A 116 14.51 -28.99 8.42
C ARG A 116 15.91 -28.77 7.84
N LEU A 117 16.47 -27.59 8.02
CA LEU A 117 17.84 -27.28 7.58
C LEU A 117 18.86 -28.13 8.34
N LYS A 118 18.71 -28.29 9.68
CA LYS A 118 19.55 -29.12 10.51
C LYS A 118 19.49 -30.60 10.13
N ALA A 119 18.32 -31.10 9.75
CA ALA A 119 18.15 -32.49 9.30
C ALA A 119 18.67 -32.75 7.87
N GLY A 120 18.71 -31.73 7.02
CA GLY A 120 19.07 -31.86 5.60
C GLY A 120 20.49 -31.43 5.24
N LEU A 121 21.20 -30.76 6.14
CA LEU A 121 22.55 -30.25 5.92
C LEU A 121 23.55 -30.98 6.80
N ASP A 122 24.81 -31.05 6.35
CA ASP A 122 25.91 -31.45 7.19
C ASP A 122 26.18 -30.40 8.30
N PRO A 123 26.78 -30.79 9.44
CA PRO A 123 26.94 -29.88 10.59
C PRO A 123 27.72 -28.61 10.28
N GLU A 124 28.73 -28.68 9.43
CA GLU A 124 29.59 -27.53 9.09
C GLU A 124 28.81 -26.50 8.23
N THR A 125 28.05 -26.98 7.26
CA THR A 125 27.17 -26.13 6.43
C THR A 125 26.05 -25.51 7.26
N TYR A 126 25.44 -26.24 8.20
CA TYR A 126 24.42 -25.74 9.09
C TYR A 126 24.93 -24.61 9.99
N GLU A 127 26.09 -24.79 10.65
CA GLU A 127 26.73 -23.74 11.45
C GLU A 127 27.02 -22.49 10.65
N ARG A 128 27.46 -22.64 9.41
CA ARG A 128 27.71 -21.51 8.49
C ARG A 128 26.44 -20.74 8.13
N VAL A 129 25.33 -21.45 7.93
CA VAL A 129 24.01 -20.82 7.71
C VAL A 129 23.57 -20.04 8.95
N LEU A 130 23.73 -20.61 10.16
CA LEU A 130 23.40 -19.92 11.41
C LEU A 130 24.21 -18.63 11.59
N GLN A 131 25.53 -18.67 11.30
CA GLN A 131 26.38 -17.48 11.35
C GLN A 131 25.92 -16.39 10.38
N LEU A 132 25.51 -16.74 9.15
CA LEU A 132 24.99 -15.80 8.17
C LEU A 132 23.66 -15.18 8.60
N LEU A 133 22.79 -15.96 9.25
CA LEU A 133 21.50 -15.46 9.76
C LEU A 133 21.64 -14.58 11.00
N SER A 134 22.72 -14.76 11.78
CA SER A 134 23.00 -13.97 12.99
C SER A 134 23.86 -12.73 12.72
N SER A 135 24.45 -12.60 11.54
CA SER A 135 25.19 -11.40 11.15
C SER A 135 24.23 -10.28 10.74
N ASP A 136 24.40 -9.10 11.35
CA ASP A 136 23.66 -7.87 11.00
C ASP A 136 24.11 -7.25 9.64
N ASP A 137 25.00 -7.91 8.93
CA ASP A 137 25.46 -7.43 7.61
C ASP A 137 24.38 -7.66 6.54
N PRO A 138 24.01 -6.64 5.76
CA PRO A 138 23.08 -6.82 4.67
C PRO A 138 23.63 -7.82 3.66
N ILE A 139 22.83 -8.85 3.34
CA ILE A 139 23.17 -9.84 2.30
C ILE A 139 23.31 -9.09 0.98
N GLY A 140 24.55 -8.78 0.59
CA GLY A 140 24.85 -8.22 -0.72
C GLY A 140 24.51 -9.22 -1.83
N PRO A 141 24.18 -8.76 -3.06
CA PRO A 141 23.93 -9.65 -4.18
C PRO A 141 25.19 -10.50 -4.41
N ALA A 142 24.98 -11.82 -4.46
CA ALA A 142 26.03 -12.75 -4.82
C ALA A 142 26.58 -12.37 -6.20
N ASP A 143 27.87 -12.05 -6.29
CA ASP A 143 28.56 -11.80 -7.55
C ASP A 143 28.38 -12.99 -8.48
N ALA A 144 27.51 -12.85 -9.46
CA ALA A 144 27.41 -13.73 -10.60
C ALA A 144 28.53 -13.38 -11.60
N THR A 145 29.78 -13.67 -11.22
CA THR A 145 30.89 -13.59 -12.16
C THR A 145 31.81 -14.80 -11.96
N ALA A 146 31.59 -15.84 -12.76
CA ALA A 146 32.68 -16.72 -13.18
C ALA A 146 32.22 -17.61 -14.34
N ALA A 147 32.88 -17.41 -15.48
CA ALA A 147 33.09 -18.25 -16.66
C ALA A 147 31.98 -18.33 -17.69
#